data_c103b2d33101cdc48d8568b69fe9f71a
#
_entry.id   c103b2d33101cdc48d8568b69fe9f71a
#
_cell.length_a   1.000
_cell.length_b   1.000
_cell.length_c   1.000
_cell.angle_alpha   90.00
_cell.angle_beta   90.00
_cell.angle_gamma   90.00
#
_symmetry.space_group_name_H-M   'P 1'
#
loop_
_entity.id
_entity.type
_entity.pdbx_description
1 polymer ?
#
loop_
_entity_poly.entity_id
_entity_poly.type
_entity_poly.pdbx_seq_one_letter_code
_entity_poly.pdbx_strand_id
1 'polypeptide(L)'
;MEHIQFEGADHDITGSTYGASLPVDTALSPKRDVIVAYEMNGVPIPRDHGFPVRLVAPGVVGARNVKWLNKIVASKEESLSHWQRNDYKGFSPSVDWDTVDFKSAPAIQDLPVTSAICEPAEGAVISAEDEEITLKGYAWSGGGKGIVRVDVSLDGGKTWHVADLKGENKLNRAWAWKLWHATLPLPKGADSLQICVKAVDSTYNTQPDSVAPIWNLRGVLSNAWHRVNVKVKRE
;
A
#
# COMPACT_ATOMS: atom_id res chain seq x y z
N MET A 1 -9.96 -27.89 -2.48
CA MET A 1 -10.28 -26.46 -2.72
C MET A 1 -9.14 -25.65 -2.12
N GLU A 2 -8.46 -24.87 -2.95
CA GLU A 2 -7.29 -24.08 -2.52
C GLU A 2 -7.49 -22.59 -2.77
N HIS A 3 -8.39 -22.25 -3.73
CA HIS A 3 -8.69 -20.89 -4.11
C HIS A 3 -10.19 -20.62 -4.20
N ILE A 4 -10.58 -19.37 -3.93
CA ILE A 4 -11.86 -18.80 -4.34
C ILE A 4 -11.58 -17.83 -5.47
N GLN A 5 -12.15 -18.08 -6.65
CA GLN A 5 -12.03 -17.23 -7.82
C GLN A 5 -13.24 -16.30 -7.89
N PHE A 6 -12.99 -15.05 -8.32
CA PHE A 6 -13.98 -14.00 -8.49
C PHE A 6 -13.86 -13.44 -9.91
N GLU A 7 -15.00 -13.27 -10.60
CA GLU A 7 -15.07 -12.68 -11.93
C GLU A 7 -16.03 -11.49 -11.92
N GLY A 8 -15.62 -10.38 -12.52
CA GLY A 8 -16.44 -9.20 -12.74
C GLY A 8 -17.27 -9.30 -14.02
N ALA A 9 -18.20 -8.37 -14.20
CA ALA A 9 -18.96 -8.25 -15.45
C ALA A 9 -18.24 -7.40 -16.52
N ASP A 10 -17.13 -6.78 -16.14
CA ASP A 10 -16.30 -5.94 -17.01
C ASP A 10 -15.38 -6.79 -17.89
N HIS A 11 -15.18 -6.31 -19.11
CA HIS A 11 -14.32 -6.95 -20.11
C HIS A 11 -13.29 -5.95 -20.62
N ASP A 12 -12.11 -6.45 -20.94
CA ASP A 12 -11.09 -5.67 -21.63
C ASP A 12 -11.37 -5.58 -23.15
N ILE A 13 -10.48 -4.91 -23.88
CA ILE A 13 -10.61 -4.74 -25.33
C ILE A 13 -10.51 -6.07 -26.12
N THR A 14 -10.01 -7.14 -25.50
CA THR A 14 -9.94 -8.49 -26.09
C THR A 14 -11.19 -9.31 -25.79
N GLY A 15 -12.13 -8.79 -24.99
CA GLY A 15 -13.30 -9.50 -24.51
C GLY A 15 -13.05 -10.42 -23.32
N SER A 16 -11.84 -10.36 -22.73
CA SER A 16 -11.51 -11.14 -21.53
C SER A 16 -12.09 -10.49 -20.29
N THR A 17 -12.75 -11.28 -19.43
CA THR A 17 -13.34 -10.83 -18.18
C THR A 17 -12.26 -10.53 -17.14
N TYR A 18 -12.41 -9.42 -16.40
CA TYR A 18 -11.56 -9.17 -15.25
C TYR A 18 -11.83 -10.22 -14.16
N GLY A 19 -10.77 -10.85 -13.69
CA GLY A 19 -10.88 -11.88 -12.66
C GLY A 19 -9.64 -11.91 -11.75
N ALA A 20 -9.87 -12.42 -10.55
CA ALA A 20 -8.82 -12.63 -9.55
C ALA A 20 -9.19 -13.83 -8.67
N SER A 21 -8.24 -14.30 -7.88
CA SER A 21 -8.51 -15.28 -6.83
C SER A 21 -7.77 -14.97 -5.54
N LEU A 22 -8.35 -15.42 -4.44
CA LEU A 22 -7.75 -15.43 -3.13
C LEU A 22 -7.51 -16.88 -2.70
N PRO A 23 -6.42 -17.17 -1.97
CA PRO A 23 -6.29 -18.44 -1.26
C PRO A 23 -7.49 -18.68 -0.35
N VAL A 24 -7.94 -19.92 -0.21
CA VAL A 24 -9.12 -20.28 0.58
C VAL A 24 -9.00 -19.81 2.04
N ASP A 25 -7.79 -19.92 2.61
CA ASP A 25 -7.51 -19.47 3.98
C ASP A 25 -7.64 -17.94 4.15
N THR A 26 -7.45 -17.19 3.08
CA THR A 26 -7.73 -15.75 3.07
C THR A 26 -9.21 -15.49 2.86
N ALA A 27 -9.82 -16.10 1.85
CA ALA A 27 -11.18 -15.79 1.43
C ALA A 27 -12.25 -16.21 2.46
N LEU A 28 -12.04 -17.32 3.17
CA LEU A 28 -13.02 -17.89 4.09
C LEU A 28 -12.67 -17.72 5.57
N SER A 29 -11.51 -17.14 5.89
CA SER A 29 -11.13 -16.91 7.28
C SER A 29 -11.99 -15.83 7.93
N PRO A 30 -12.61 -16.11 9.07
CA PRO A 30 -13.34 -15.08 9.82
C PRO A 30 -12.44 -13.98 10.39
N LYS A 31 -11.11 -14.17 10.33
CA LYS A 31 -10.12 -13.18 10.77
C LYS A 31 -9.71 -12.20 9.68
N ARG A 32 -10.07 -12.48 8.42
CA ARG A 32 -9.68 -11.67 7.25
C ARG A 32 -10.75 -10.67 6.81
N ASP A 33 -11.96 -10.75 7.35
CA ASP A 33 -13.09 -9.85 7.07
C ASP A 33 -13.39 -9.68 5.56
N VAL A 34 -13.15 -10.72 4.77
CA VAL A 34 -13.47 -10.71 3.33
C VAL A 34 -14.99 -10.75 3.17
N ILE A 35 -15.54 -9.80 2.44
CA ILE A 35 -16.98 -9.65 2.23
C ILE A 35 -17.34 -9.40 0.77
N VAL A 36 -18.58 -9.71 0.42
CA VAL A 36 -19.26 -9.20 -0.76
C VAL A 36 -20.08 -8.00 -0.32
N ALA A 37 -19.68 -6.80 -0.77
CA ALA A 37 -20.28 -5.54 -0.37
C ALA A 37 -21.28 -5.06 -1.42
N TYR A 38 -22.40 -4.51 -0.98
CA TYR A 38 -23.45 -3.88 -1.81
C TYR A 38 -23.75 -2.43 -1.38
N GLU A 39 -23.24 -2.04 -0.23
CA GLU A 39 -23.36 -0.69 0.33
C GLU A 39 -22.01 -0.17 0.83
N MET A 40 -21.86 1.13 0.85
CA MET A 40 -20.72 1.85 1.41
C MET A 40 -21.24 3.02 2.25
N ASN A 41 -20.94 3.01 3.56
CA ASN A 41 -21.38 4.04 4.51
C ASN A 41 -22.91 4.25 4.52
N GLY A 42 -23.70 3.16 4.40
CA GLY A 42 -25.16 3.18 4.47
C GLY A 42 -25.86 3.64 3.17
N VAL A 43 -25.13 3.74 2.06
CA VAL A 43 -25.70 4.02 0.73
C VAL A 43 -25.25 2.97 -0.28
N PRO A 44 -26.05 2.68 -1.33
CA PRO A 44 -25.64 1.75 -2.37
C PRO A 44 -24.28 2.14 -2.98
N ILE A 45 -23.46 1.14 -3.31
CA ILE A 45 -22.14 1.37 -3.92
C ILE A 45 -22.32 2.14 -5.24
N PRO A 46 -21.61 3.25 -5.49
CA PRO A 46 -21.61 3.94 -6.77
C PRO A 46 -21.15 3.01 -7.91
N ARG A 47 -21.62 3.28 -9.13
CA ARG A 47 -21.29 2.48 -10.32
C ARG A 47 -19.80 2.28 -10.50
N ASP A 48 -19.00 3.34 -10.39
CA ASP A 48 -17.55 3.31 -10.58
C ASP A 48 -16.83 2.51 -9.49
N HIS A 49 -17.49 2.29 -8.36
CA HIS A 49 -16.98 1.48 -7.26
C HIS A 49 -17.47 0.02 -7.26
N GLY A 50 -18.29 -0.37 -8.27
CA GLY A 50 -18.65 -1.76 -8.51
C GLY A 50 -20.11 -2.12 -8.24
N PHE A 51 -21.07 -1.13 -8.27
CA PHE A 51 -22.50 -1.46 -8.20
C PHE A 51 -22.89 -2.57 -9.20
N PRO A 52 -23.75 -3.55 -8.85
CA PRO A 52 -24.50 -3.66 -7.58
C PRO A 52 -23.73 -4.30 -6.44
N VAL A 53 -22.71 -5.11 -6.71
CA VAL A 53 -21.92 -5.82 -5.68
C VAL A 53 -20.46 -5.94 -6.09
N ARG A 54 -19.60 -5.93 -5.08
CA ARG A 54 -18.16 -6.09 -5.26
C ARG A 54 -17.52 -6.94 -4.17
N LEU A 55 -16.35 -7.51 -4.47
CA LEU A 55 -15.49 -8.08 -3.47
C LEU A 55 -14.76 -6.97 -2.69
N VAL A 56 -14.71 -7.10 -1.37
CA VAL A 56 -13.80 -6.35 -0.49
C VAL A 56 -13.00 -7.35 0.31
N ALA A 57 -11.69 -7.40 0.03
CA ALA A 57 -10.73 -8.23 0.74
C ALA A 57 -9.72 -7.31 1.47
N PRO A 58 -10.00 -6.94 2.73
CA PRO A 58 -9.17 -6.01 3.47
C PRO A 58 -7.74 -6.52 3.64
N GLY A 59 -6.76 -5.62 3.52
CA GLY A 59 -5.35 -5.97 3.64
C GLY A 59 -4.73 -6.63 2.40
N VAL A 60 -5.54 -6.96 1.39
CA VAL A 60 -5.11 -7.52 0.12
C VAL A 60 -4.98 -6.42 -0.93
N VAL A 61 -4.04 -6.57 -1.87
CA VAL A 61 -3.85 -5.63 -2.98
C VAL A 61 -5.15 -5.33 -3.73
N GLY A 62 -5.36 -4.07 -4.12
CA GLY A 62 -6.56 -3.63 -4.81
C GLY A 62 -6.93 -4.45 -6.05
N ALA A 63 -5.93 -4.97 -6.77
CA ALA A 63 -6.11 -5.82 -7.94
C ALA A 63 -6.91 -7.11 -7.68
N ARG A 64 -6.99 -7.59 -6.45
CA ARG A 64 -7.78 -8.78 -6.08
C ARG A 64 -9.21 -8.42 -5.66
N ASN A 65 -9.52 -7.16 -5.47
CA ASN A 65 -10.82 -6.66 -5.03
C ASN A 65 -11.76 -6.43 -6.22
N VAL A 66 -12.26 -7.51 -6.82
CA VAL A 66 -13.06 -7.50 -8.05
C VAL A 66 -14.35 -6.70 -7.87
N LYS A 67 -14.57 -5.73 -8.78
CA LYS A 67 -15.78 -4.92 -8.88
C LYS A 67 -16.79 -5.55 -9.84
N TRP A 68 -18.05 -5.08 -9.80
CA TRP A 68 -19.14 -5.60 -10.66
C TRP A 68 -19.19 -7.12 -10.61
N LEU A 69 -19.12 -7.66 -9.40
CA LEU A 69 -18.96 -9.10 -9.17
C LEU A 69 -20.12 -9.89 -9.79
N ASN A 70 -19.79 -10.79 -10.69
CA ASN A 70 -20.74 -11.61 -11.44
C ASN A 70 -20.68 -13.10 -11.06
N LYS A 71 -19.48 -13.60 -10.69
CA LYS A 71 -19.29 -15.03 -10.45
C LYS A 71 -18.27 -15.30 -9.35
N ILE A 72 -18.56 -16.32 -8.54
CA ILE A 72 -17.67 -16.82 -7.49
C ILE A 72 -17.53 -18.33 -7.69
N VAL A 73 -16.29 -18.83 -7.73
CA VAL A 73 -16.00 -20.25 -7.97
C VAL A 73 -15.01 -20.79 -6.95
N ALA A 74 -15.36 -21.90 -6.31
CA ALA A 74 -14.43 -22.70 -5.52
C ALA A 74 -13.56 -23.58 -6.44
N SER A 75 -12.25 -23.48 -6.35
CA SER A 75 -11.32 -24.12 -7.27
C SER A 75 -10.13 -24.76 -6.55
N LYS A 76 -9.45 -25.69 -7.21
CA LYS A 76 -8.11 -26.15 -6.81
C LYS A 76 -7.01 -25.20 -7.29
N GLU A 77 -7.29 -24.44 -8.36
CA GLU A 77 -6.32 -23.55 -8.99
C GLU A 77 -6.70 -22.09 -8.79
N GLU A 78 -5.70 -21.19 -8.86
CA GLU A 78 -5.92 -19.76 -8.93
C GLU A 78 -6.66 -19.38 -10.24
N SER A 79 -7.23 -18.18 -10.26
CA SER A 79 -7.90 -17.64 -11.45
C SER A 79 -6.99 -17.66 -12.67
N LEU A 80 -7.52 -18.09 -13.81
CA LEU A 80 -6.82 -18.08 -15.11
C LEU A 80 -6.76 -16.70 -15.74
N SER A 81 -7.42 -15.71 -15.15
CA SER A 81 -7.44 -14.33 -15.66
C SER A 81 -6.02 -13.79 -15.88
N HIS A 82 -5.84 -13.02 -16.94
CA HIS A 82 -4.60 -12.30 -17.23
C HIS A 82 -4.10 -11.50 -16.00
N TRP A 83 -5.00 -10.81 -15.32
CA TRP A 83 -4.72 -9.96 -14.15
C TRP A 83 -4.22 -10.73 -12.93
N GLN A 84 -4.50 -12.03 -12.87
CA GLN A 84 -3.97 -12.93 -11.84
C GLN A 84 -2.63 -13.53 -12.24
N ARG A 85 -2.51 -14.03 -13.47
CA ARG A 85 -1.38 -14.86 -13.91
C ARG A 85 -0.27 -14.08 -14.58
N ASN A 86 -0.58 -13.01 -15.32
CA ASN A 86 0.35 -12.30 -16.19
C ASN A 86 0.51 -10.82 -15.83
N ASP A 87 -0.09 -10.38 -14.71
CA ASP A 87 0.05 -9.04 -14.18
C ASP A 87 0.19 -9.10 -12.64
N TYR A 88 0.32 -7.96 -11.98
CA TYR A 88 0.43 -7.81 -10.52
C TYR A 88 1.28 -8.90 -9.84
N LYS A 89 2.49 -9.10 -10.37
CA LYS A 89 3.54 -9.99 -9.85
C LYS A 89 4.84 -9.21 -9.73
N GLY A 90 5.61 -9.47 -8.67
CA GLY A 90 6.92 -8.88 -8.44
C GLY A 90 8.04 -9.80 -8.93
N PHE A 91 9.11 -9.21 -9.43
CA PHE A 91 10.27 -9.93 -9.97
C PHE A 91 11.56 -9.36 -9.40
N SER A 92 12.66 -10.10 -9.54
CA SER A 92 13.99 -9.60 -9.21
C SER A 92 14.35 -8.37 -10.07
N PRO A 93 15.15 -7.43 -9.53
CA PRO A 93 15.72 -6.34 -10.34
C PRO A 93 16.52 -6.77 -11.58
N SER A 94 16.98 -8.02 -11.61
CA SER A 94 17.71 -8.60 -12.75
C SER A 94 16.81 -9.09 -13.90
N VAL A 95 15.49 -9.08 -13.72
CA VAL A 95 14.52 -9.55 -14.73
C VAL A 95 14.03 -8.38 -15.56
N ASP A 96 14.09 -8.51 -16.89
CA ASP A 96 13.58 -7.56 -17.87
C ASP A 96 12.45 -8.15 -18.72
N TRP A 97 11.95 -7.40 -19.71
CA TRP A 97 10.86 -7.83 -20.58
C TRP A 97 11.23 -8.98 -21.52
N ASP A 98 12.52 -9.18 -21.79
CA ASP A 98 13.01 -10.25 -22.67
C ASP A 98 13.17 -11.57 -21.92
N THR A 99 13.37 -11.50 -20.60
CA THR A 99 13.69 -12.65 -19.74
C THR A 99 12.57 -13.05 -18.78
N VAL A 100 11.48 -12.24 -18.67
CA VAL A 100 10.42 -12.47 -17.69
C VAL A 100 9.64 -13.76 -17.94
N ASP A 101 9.56 -14.61 -16.92
CA ASP A 101 8.61 -15.72 -16.84
C ASP A 101 7.57 -15.42 -15.75
N PHE A 102 6.35 -15.09 -16.15
CA PHE A 102 5.25 -14.81 -15.22
C PHE A 102 4.84 -16.01 -14.36
N LYS A 103 5.24 -17.24 -14.72
CA LYS A 103 4.98 -18.43 -13.90
C LYS A 103 5.95 -18.57 -12.73
N SER A 104 7.10 -17.90 -12.78
CA SER A 104 8.15 -17.97 -11.77
C SER A 104 7.83 -17.22 -10.47
N ALA A 105 6.84 -16.31 -10.49
CA ALA A 105 6.47 -15.48 -9.35
C ALA A 105 5.00 -15.69 -8.96
N PRO A 106 4.67 -15.68 -7.65
CA PRO A 106 3.29 -15.76 -7.18
C PRO A 106 2.54 -14.46 -7.46
N ALA A 107 1.22 -14.55 -7.57
CA ALA A 107 0.34 -13.39 -7.63
C ALA A 107 0.42 -12.60 -6.31
N ILE A 108 0.58 -11.28 -6.41
CA ILE A 108 0.59 -10.41 -5.22
C ILE A 108 -0.75 -10.52 -4.49
N GLN A 109 -0.71 -10.74 -3.19
CA GLN A 109 -1.86 -10.78 -2.29
C GLN A 109 -1.76 -9.63 -1.26
N ASP A 110 -1.05 -9.83 -0.16
CA ASP A 110 -0.83 -8.77 0.83
C ASP A 110 0.25 -7.79 0.34
N LEU A 111 0.09 -6.50 0.65
CA LEU A 111 1.08 -5.48 0.35
C LEU A 111 2.10 -5.34 1.48
N PRO A 112 3.36 -4.95 1.18
CA PRO A 112 4.35 -4.65 2.19
C PRO A 112 4.01 -3.37 2.96
N VAL A 113 4.72 -3.16 4.08
CA VAL A 113 4.64 -1.92 4.86
C VAL A 113 5.04 -0.72 4.01
N THR A 114 4.28 0.37 4.10
CA THR A 114 4.52 1.61 3.37
C THR A 114 4.17 2.82 4.22
N SER A 115 4.78 3.97 3.91
CA SER A 115 4.46 5.26 4.53
C SER A 115 4.69 6.40 3.57
N ALA A 116 4.01 7.53 3.80
CA ALA A 116 4.20 8.74 3.03
C ALA A 116 4.09 9.98 3.91
N ILE A 117 4.82 11.03 3.51
CA ILE A 117 4.71 12.40 4.03
C ILE A 117 3.64 13.11 3.20
N CYS A 118 2.64 13.69 3.84
CA CYS A 118 1.61 14.51 3.20
C CYS A 118 1.88 16.00 3.40
N GLU A 119 2.47 16.36 4.53
CA GLU A 119 2.90 17.71 4.89
C GLU A 119 4.31 17.65 5.52
N PRO A 120 5.22 18.54 5.07
CA PRO A 120 5.10 19.49 3.97
C PRO A 120 5.11 18.80 2.58
N ALA A 121 4.66 19.51 1.55
CA ALA A 121 4.75 19.04 0.16
C ALA A 121 6.20 19.15 -0.36
N GLU A 122 6.52 18.40 -1.43
CA GLU A 122 7.79 18.52 -2.15
C GLU A 122 8.00 19.97 -2.61
N GLY A 123 9.19 20.51 -2.35
CA GLY A 123 9.56 21.86 -2.74
C GLY A 123 8.96 22.99 -1.88
N ALA A 124 8.25 22.67 -0.79
CA ALA A 124 7.71 23.66 0.13
C ALA A 124 8.82 24.57 0.68
N VAL A 125 8.46 25.82 1.03
CA VAL A 125 9.34 26.80 1.65
C VAL A 125 8.94 26.96 3.10
N ILE A 126 9.88 26.73 4.00
CA ILE A 126 9.75 26.88 5.45
C ILE A 126 10.48 28.17 5.83
N SER A 127 9.92 28.97 6.74
CA SER A 127 10.61 30.14 7.27
C SER A 127 11.75 29.71 8.20
N ALA A 128 12.90 30.33 8.06
CA ALA A 128 14.02 30.10 8.98
C ALA A 128 13.79 30.70 10.38
N GLU A 129 12.77 31.55 10.51
CA GLU A 129 12.33 32.11 11.78
C GLU A 129 11.44 31.14 12.60
N ASP A 130 10.93 30.09 11.93
CA ASP A 130 10.18 29.04 12.61
C ASP A 130 11.13 28.27 13.56
N GLU A 131 10.70 28.03 14.79
CA GLU A 131 11.48 27.26 15.76
C GLU A 131 11.35 25.76 15.51
N GLU A 132 10.23 25.35 14.93
CA GLU A 132 9.84 23.95 14.74
C GLU A 132 9.20 23.72 13.36
N ILE A 133 9.31 22.49 12.88
CA ILE A 133 8.61 22.00 11.68
C ILE A 133 7.64 20.89 12.06
N THR A 134 6.39 21.00 11.60
CA THR A 134 5.39 19.95 11.77
C THR A 134 5.31 19.09 10.51
N LEU A 135 5.43 17.78 10.71
CA LEU A 135 5.32 16.76 9.67
C LEU A 135 4.05 15.95 9.88
N LYS A 136 3.36 15.60 8.80
CA LYS A 136 2.17 14.74 8.85
C LYS A 136 2.15 13.76 7.68
N GLY A 137 1.54 12.61 7.91
CA GLY A 137 1.40 11.61 6.86
C GLY A 137 0.59 10.39 7.29
N TYR A 138 0.73 9.35 6.51
CA TYR A 138 0.10 8.05 6.78
C TYR A 138 1.10 6.90 6.67
N ALA A 139 0.74 5.78 7.27
CA ALA A 139 1.44 4.51 7.13
C ALA A 139 0.45 3.36 7.10
N TRP A 140 0.79 2.28 6.41
CA TRP A 140 -0.06 1.13 6.24
C TRP A 140 0.76 -0.14 5.97
N SER A 141 0.21 -1.32 6.33
CA SER A 141 0.77 -2.61 5.99
C SER A 141 -0.34 -3.58 5.62
N GLY A 142 -0.10 -4.45 4.65
CA GLY A 142 -1.06 -5.46 4.23
C GLY A 142 -1.28 -6.57 5.24
N GLY A 143 -2.25 -7.44 4.95
CA GLY A 143 -2.51 -8.62 5.77
C GLY A 143 -3.07 -8.34 7.17
N GLY A 144 -3.55 -7.11 7.45
CA GLY A 144 -4.06 -6.71 8.76
C GLY A 144 -2.99 -6.42 9.79
N LYS A 145 -1.72 -6.30 9.37
CA LYS A 145 -0.60 -5.94 10.23
C LYS A 145 -0.69 -4.47 10.61
N GLY A 146 -0.82 -4.19 11.90
CA GLY A 146 -0.88 -2.82 12.39
C GLY A 146 0.48 -2.13 12.33
N ILE A 147 0.49 -0.80 12.12
CA ILE A 147 1.70 0.01 12.26
C ILE A 147 1.98 0.22 13.73
N VAL A 148 3.17 -0.14 14.18
CA VAL A 148 3.60 -0.01 15.58
C VAL A 148 4.54 1.16 15.81
N ARG A 149 5.22 1.65 14.77
CA ARG A 149 6.11 2.80 14.83
C ARG A 149 6.24 3.46 13.47
N VAL A 150 6.39 4.77 13.48
CA VAL A 150 6.83 5.57 12.34
C VAL A 150 8.02 6.40 12.78
N ASP A 151 9.10 6.32 12.03
CA ASP A 151 10.31 7.09 12.26
C ASP A 151 10.43 8.15 11.16
N VAL A 152 10.76 9.39 11.53
CA VAL A 152 10.97 10.53 10.64
C VAL A 152 12.37 11.11 10.81
N SER A 153 12.91 11.67 9.74
CA SER A 153 14.23 12.27 9.70
C SER A 153 14.17 13.60 8.97
N LEU A 154 14.93 14.61 9.39
CA LEU A 154 15.09 15.90 8.72
C LEU A 154 16.39 16.00 7.91
N ASP A 155 17.28 15.01 8.00
CA ASP A 155 18.67 15.05 7.51
C ASP A 155 19.01 13.91 6.53
N GLY A 156 18.00 13.44 5.80
CA GLY A 156 18.16 12.40 4.79
C GLY A 156 18.31 10.98 5.36
N GLY A 157 17.93 10.76 6.62
CA GLY A 157 17.98 9.46 7.28
C GLY A 157 19.22 9.22 8.14
N LYS A 158 19.97 10.25 8.50
CA LYS A 158 21.14 10.15 9.41
C LYS A 158 20.70 10.06 10.86
N THR A 159 19.72 10.89 11.25
CA THR A 159 19.10 10.86 12.59
C THR A 159 17.60 10.62 12.47
N TRP A 160 17.02 9.99 13.50
CA TRP A 160 15.62 9.57 13.48
C TRP A 160 14.88 9.97 14.75
N HIS A 161 13.63 10.38 14.57
CA HIS A 161 12.69 10.71 15.63
C HIS A 161 11.42 9.90 15.47
N VAL A 162 10.84 9.44 16.57
CA VAL A 162 9.58 8.69 16.54
C VAL A 162 8.42 9.66 16.41
N ALA A 163 7.53 9.40 15.45
CA ALA A 163 6.30 10.16 15.25
C ALA A 163 5.16 9.62 16.12
N ASP A 164 4.23 10.49 16.48
CA ASP A 164 2.99 10.12 17.17
C ASP A 164 1.99 9.48 16.21
N LEU A 165 1.43 8.33 16.59
CA LEU A 165 0.44 7.61 15.82
C LEU A 165 -0.97 7.98 16.31
N LYS A 166 -1.90 8.21 15.35
CA LYS A 166 -3.32 8.49 15.64
C LYS A 166 -4.19 7.28 15.28
N GLY A 167 -5.22 7.04 16.11
CA GLY A 167 -6.21 5.99 15.92
C GLY A 167 -5.80 4.66 16.55
N GLU A 168 -6.75 3.72 16.61
CA GLU A 168 -6.57 2.40 17.23
C GLU A 168 -5.85 1.43 16.30
N ASN A 169 -5.10 0.50 16.89
CA ASN A 169 -4.59 -0.71 16.23
C ASN A 169 -5.40 -1.92 16.74
N LYS A 170 -6.18 -2.54 15.87
CA LYS A 170 -6.72 -3.88 16.13
C LYS A 170 -5.69 -4.89 15.62
N LEU A 171 -5.04 -5.62 16.53
CA LEU A 171 -4.04 -6.61 16.17
C LEU A 171 -4.60 -7.61 15.13
N ASN A 172 -3.88 -7.83 14.05
CA ASN A 172 -4.26 -8.69 12.91
C ASN A 172 -5.55 -8.29 12.17
N ARG A 173 -6.09 -7.10 12.43
CA ARG A 173 -7.27 -6.52 11.78
C ARG A 173 -7.13 -5.02 11.56
N ALA A 174 -5.90 -4.53 11.36
CA ALA A 174 -5.61 -3.14 11.05
C ALA A 174 -5.81 -2.88 9.56
N TRP A 175 -7.07 -2.72 9.13
CA TRP A 175 -7.42 -2.58 7.71
C TRP A 175 -7.23 -1.17 7.19
N ALA A 176 -7.46 -0.15 8.04
CA ALA A 176 -7.25 1.24 7.69
C ALA A 176 -5.78 1.64 7.86
N TRP A 177 -5.37 2.63 7.10
CA TRP A 177 -4.08 3.29 7.31
C TRP A 177 -4.02 4.01 8.65
N LYS A 178 -2.79 4.18 9.17
CA LYS A 178 -2.49 4.89 10.40
C LYS A 178 -2.04 6.29 10.04
N LEU A 179 -2.67 7.31 10.59
CA LEU A 179 -2.16 8.68 10.49
C LEU A 179 -1.06 8.89 11.52
N TRP A 180 -0.06 9.66 11.15
CA TRP A 180 1.04 10.03 12.03
C TRP A 180 1.35 11.53 11.94
N HIS A 181 1.94 12.10 13.00
CA HIS A 181 2.48 13.44 13.00
C HIS A 181 3.72 13.53 13.90
N ALA A 182 4.58 14.49 13.60
CA ALA A 182 5.73 14.84 14.42
C ALA A 182 5.96 16.34 14.33
N THR A 183 6.29 16.99 15.46
CA THR A 183 6.78 18.36 15.52
C THR A 183 8.20 18.32 16.04
N LEU A 184 9.14 18.80 15.24
CA LEU A 184 10.58 18.68 15.51
C LEU A 184 11.24 20.06 15.44
N PRO A 185 12.27 20.32 16.26
CA PRO A 185 13.06 21.54 16.17
C PRO A 185 13.61 21.71 14.75
N LEU A 186 13.46 22.93 14.19
CA LEU A 186 14.03 23.27 12.90
C LEU A 186 15.56 23.37 13.03
N PRO A 187 16.36 22.64 12.22
CA PRO A 187 17.82 22.70 12.29
C PRO A 187 18.33 24.10 11.97
N LYS A 188 19.05 24.70 12.93
CA LYS A 188 19.61 26.07 12.81
C LYS A 188 20.61 26.14 11.65
N GLY A 189 20.45 27.15 10.79
CA GLY A 189 21.39 27.43 9.70
C GLY A 189 21.24 26.50 8.48
N ALA A 190 20.23 25.65 8.44
CA ALA A 190 19.93 24.86 7.25
C ALA A 190 19.29 25.74 6.18
N ASP A 191 19.71 25.58 4.93
CA ASP A 191 19.08 26.22 3.74
C ASP A 191 18.08 25.29 3.05
N SER A 192 18.13 23.99 3.36
CA SER A 192 17.23 22.96 2.88
C SER A 192 17.22 21.75 3.80
N LEU A 193 16.14 20.98 3.77
CA LEU A 193 16.02 19.71 4.48
C LEU A 193 15.60 18.62 3.50
N GLN A 194 16.17 17.42 3.67
CA GLN A 194 15.64 16.20 3.07
C GLN A 194 14.90 15.41 4.15
N ILE A 195 13.59 15.50 4.13
CA ILE A 195 12.72 14.82 5.08
C ILE A 195 12.49 13.39 4.60
N CYS A 196 12.66 12.40 5.49
CA CYS A 196 12.42 11.00 5.20
C CYS A 196 11.44 10.44 6.21
N VAL A 197 10.67 9.42 5.78
CA VAL A 197 9.80 8.65 6.66
C VAL A 197 9.94 7.15 6.37
N LYS A 198 9.89 6.35 7.42
CA LYS A 198 9.75 4.91 7.37
C LYS A 198 8.80 4.42 8.46
N ALA A 199 8.10 3.33 8.17
CA ALA A 199 7.18 2.68 9.10
C ALA A 199 7.65 1.27 9.46
N VAL A 200 7.21 0.80 10.62
CA VAL A 200 7.41 -0.57 11.11
C VAL A 200 6.05 -1.16 11.45
N ASP A 201 5.75 -2.35 10.93
CA ASP A 201 4.52 -3.07 11.21
C ASP A 201 4.62 -3.99 12.44
N SER A 202 3.52 -4.61 12.83
CA SER A 202 3.43 -5.48 14.01
C SER A 202 4.26 -6.77 13.93
N THR A 203 4.80 -7.10 12.77
CA THR A 203 5.75 -8.20 12.57
C THR A 203 7.19 -7.70 12.37
N TYR A 204 7.44 -6.41 12.69
CA TYR A 204 8.72 -5.72 12.56
C TYR A 204 9.28 -5.66 11.13
N ASN A 205 8.41 -5.79 10.11
CA ASN A 205 8.82 -5.42 8.76
C ASN A 205 9.00 -3.91 8.67
N THR A 206 10.03 -3.49 7.94
CA THR A 206 10.31 -2.09 7.64
C THR A 206 10.55 -1.88 6.15
N GLN A 207 10.63 -0.63 5.74
CA GLN A 207 10.84 -0.22 4.35
C GLN A 207 12.33 -0.15 4.01
N PRO A 208 12.74 -0.51 2.78
CA PRO A 208 14.09 -0.27 2.30
C PRO A 208 14.36 1.24 2.16
N ASP A 209 15.63 1.61 2.26
CA ASP A 209 16.07 3.01 2.18
C ASP A 209 15.99 3.60 0.76
N SER A 210 16.04 2.76 -0.26
CA SER A 210 16.06 3.17 -1.66
C SER A 210 15.26 2.22 -2.55
N VAL A 211 14.95 2.67 -3.77
CA VAL A 211 14.21 1.89 -4.76
C VAL A 211 15.08 0.82 -5.43
N ALA A 212 16.38 1.03 -5.53
CA ALA A 212 17.28 0.15 -6.27
C ALA A 212 17.16 -1.35 -5.88
N PRO A 213 17.15 -1.73 -4.59
CA PRO A 213 17.08 -3.14 -4.21
C PRO A 213 15.70 -3.79 -4.43
N ILE A 214 14.65 -3.00 -4.63
CA ILE A 214 13.27 -3.47 -4.82
C ILE A 214 12.71 -3.12 -6.20
N TRP A 215 13.53 -2.50 -7.05
CA TRP A 215 13.10 -2.22 -8.41
C TRP A 215 12.70 -3.50 -9.13
N ASN A 216 11.62 -3.44 -9.90
CA ASN A 216 11.22 -4.52 -10.78
C ASN A 216 10.56 -3.97 -12.04
N LEU A 217 10.61 -4.75 -13.11
CA LEU A 217 10.12 -4.35 -14.43
C LEU A 217 8.64 -3.93 -14.46
N ARG A 218 7.85 -4.36 -13.46
CA ARG A 218 6.43 -3.99 -13.34
C ARG A 218 6.19 -2.73 -12.51
N GLY A 219 7.20 -2.25 -11.77
CA GLY A 219 7.09 -1.11 -10.88
C GLY A 219 6.11 -1.30 -9.71
N VAL A 220 5.73 -2.56 -9.41
CA VAL A 220 4.82 -2.89 -8.30
C VAL A 220 5.57 -3.08 -7.00
N LEU A 221 4.86 -3.04 -5.86
CA LEU A 221 5.41 -3.23 -4.51
C LEU A 221 6.48 -2.20 -4.12
N SER A 222 6.51 -1.03 -4.77
CA SER A 222 7.44 0.04 -4.43
C SER A 222 7.08 0.62 -3.06
N ASN A 223 7.93 0.35 -2.07
CA ASN A 223 7.72 0.78 -0.69
C ASN A 223 8.97 1.37 -0.04
N ALA A 224 9.93 1.88 -0.81
CA ALA A 224 11.09 2.58 -0.28
C ALA A 224 10.68 3.78 0.59
N TRP A 225 11.59 4.25 1.47
CA TRP A 225 11.35 5.45 2.27
C TRP A 225 10.84 6.59 1.40
N HIS A 226 9.74 7.19 1.79
CA HIS A 226 9.27 8.39 1.12
C HIS A 226 10.14 9.58 1.55
N ARG A 227 10.53 10.40 0.57
CA ARG A 227 11.43 11.54 0.74
C ARG A 227 10.77 12.79 0.21
N VAL A 228 10.92 13.89 0.93
CA VAL A 228 10.45 15.22 0.56
C VAL A 228 11.59 16.21 0.80
N ASN A 229 11.88 17.03 -0.20
CA ASN A 229 12.87 18.10 -0.09
C ASN A 229 12.15 19.43 0.11
N VAL A 230 12.54 20.18 1.11
CA VAL A 230 12.02 21.51 1.41
C VAL A 230 13.15 22.53 1.45
N LYS A 231 12.83 23.79 1.15
CA LYS A 231 13.75 24.92 1.24
C LYS A 231 13.52 25.65 2.56
N VAL A 232 14.58 26.10 3.21
CA VAL A 232 14.49 26.95 4.39
C VAL A 232 14.98 28.35 3.97
N LYS A 233 14.12 29.37 4.10
CA LYS A 233 14.45 30.74 3.69
C LYS A 233 14.41 31.67 4.88
N ARG A 234 15.41 32.57 4.94
CA ARG A 234 15.40 33.76 5.82
C ARG A 234 14.65 34.86 5.03
N GLU A 235 13.79 35.59 5.75
CA GLU A 235 13.23 36.84 5.24
C GLU A 235 14.29 37.94 5.11
#